data_cfea073a2ce3c577d49984dc4e462cd1
#
_entry.id   cfea073a2ce3c577d49984dc4e462cd1
#
_cell.length_a   1.000
_cell.length_b   1.000
_cell.length_c   1.000
_cell.angle_alpha   90.00
_cell.angle_beta   90.00
_cell.angle_gamma   90.00
#
_symmetry.space_group_name_H-M   'P 1'
#
loop_
_entity.id
_entity.type
_entity.pdbx_description
1 polymer ?
#
loop_
_entity_poly.entity_id
_entity_poly.type
_entity_poly.pdbx_seq_one_letter_code
_entity_poly.pdbx_strand_id
1 'polypeptide(L)'
;MGDAFTKDPAQIDAELRIAFSERAALRNSILTLGVLLLILLLTLYVLVRANLAIFPRHEVVYTTNAAAVCDFTPVAERGNVSGALVENFAAEIARELYLLDYVNYRTTLARVMDVTFTPEARADTTRAMLESGILRTVTSQGFVIKALPDDRPAILHEGVETRLNAGLPEPTYTWVVEVPLMLAYAYRGEDNSPNYRPEQRDVYMTIVRTEPTAANPMGLLVSKLVSLQPAEAFDLSVMIEGGAPTATN
;
A
#
# COMPACT_ATOMS: atom_id res chain seq x y z
N MET A 1 79.07 25.56 -37.37
CA MET A 1 78.04 26.11 -38.32
C MET A 1 77.30 24.94 -38.84
N GLY A 2 76.05 24.80 -38.41
CA GLY A 2 75.28 23.59 -38.53
C GLY A 2 74.70 23.35 -39.88
N ASP A 3 74.89 22.12 -40.40
CA ASP A 3 74.14 21.61 -41.52
C ASP A 3 72.68 21.52 -41.17
N ALA A 4 71.93 22.44 -41.76
CA ALA A 4 70.45 22.34 -41.72
C ALA A 4 70.10 21.09 -42.54
N PHE A 5 69.70 20.04 -41.83
CA PHE A 5 69.15 18.82 -42.40
C PHE A 5 67.90 19.16 -43.20
N THR A 6 68.04 19.49 -44.48
CA THR A 6 66.88 19.61 -45.37
C THR A 6 66.44 18.20 -45.72
N LYS A 7 65.40 17.77 -44.93
CA LYS A 7 64.69 16.53 -45.27
C LYS A 7 64.18 16.64 -46.71
N ASP A 8 64.41 15.63 -47.47
CA ASP A 8 63.88 15.48 -48.81
C ASP A 8 62.36 15.62 -48.83
N PRO A 9 61.81 16.50 -49.67
CA PRO A 9 60.31 16.72 -49.70
C PRO A 9 59.57 15.41 -49.94
N ALA A 10 60.14 14.43 -50.64
CA ALA A 10 59.53 13.10 -50.81
C ALA A 10 59.42 12.30 -49.49
N GLN A 11 60.38 12.49 -48.58
CA GLN A 11 60.34 11.86 -47.23
C GLN A 11 59.30 12.51 -46.35
N ILE A 12 59.14 13.82 -46.43
CA ILE A 12 58.11 14.57 -45.67
C ILE A 12 56.70 14.14 -46.10
N ASP A 13 56.46 13.99 -47.41
CA ASP A 13 55.19 13.53 -47.95
C ASP A 13 54.88 12.07 -47.54
N ALA A 14 55.87 11.20 -47.49
CA ALA A 14 55.67 9.83 -47.00
C ALA A 14 55.31 9.78 -45.49
N GLU A 15 56.06 10.53 -44.68
CA GLU A 15 55.79 10.62 -43.24
C GLU A 15 54.38 11.21 -42.96
N LEU A 16 53.96 12.23 -43.70
CA LEU A 16 52.62 12.82 -43.61
C LEU A 16 51.52 11.80 -43.97
N ARG A 17 51.69 11.07 -45.07
CA ARG A 17 50.74 10.01 -45.49
C ARG A 17 50.58 8.92 -44.42
N ILE A 18 51.70 8.47 -43.82
CA ILE A 18 51.69 7.48 -42.74
C ILE A 18 50.92 8.08 -41.51
N ALA A 19 51.24 9.30 -41.10
CA ALA A 19 50.59 9.95 -39.95
C ALA A 19 49.09 10.18 -40.19
N PHE A 20 48.67 10.51 -41.42
CA PHE A 20 47.25 10.62 -41.77
C PHE A 20 46.53 9.28 -41.78
N SER A 21 47.18 8.21 -42.27
CA SER A 21 46.61 6.85 -42.26
C SER A 21 46.46 6.31 -40.85
N GLU A 22 47.42 6.54 -39.94
CA GLU A 22 47.37 6.15 -38.53
C GLU A 22 46.23 6.90 -37.80
N ARG A 23 46.12 8.22 -38.04
CA ARG A 23 44.99 9.01 -37.45
C ARG A 23 43.64 8.54 -37.95
N ALA A 24 43.51 8.20 -39.23
CA ALA A 24 42.28 7.65 -39.80
C ALA A 24 41.94 6.27 -39.20
N ALA A 25 42.95 5.41 -39.03
CA ALA A 25 42.81 4.09 -38.40
C ALA A 25 42.38 4.23 -36.92
N LEU A 26 43.02 5.12 -36.15
CA LEU A 26 42.68 5.39 -34.78
C LEU A 26 41.23 5.93 -34.65
N ARG A 27 40.85 6.88 -35.52
CA ARG A 27 39.48 7.42 -35.54
C ARG A 27 38.45 6.33 -35.83
N ASN A 28 38.73 5.47 -36.81
CA ASN A 28 37.82 4.37 -37.15
C ASN A 28 37.75 3.34 -36.01
N SER A 29 38.87 3.04 -35.34
CA SER A 29 38.87 2.14 -34.17
C SER A 29 38.08 2.71 -33.01
N ILE A 30 38.16 4.03 -32.73
CA ILE A 30 37.37 4.67 -31.69
C ILE A 30 35.89 4.64 -32.04
N LEU A 31 35.53 4.88 -33.31
CA LEU A 31 34.12 4.83 -33.75
C LEU A 31 33.56 3.40 -33.65
N THR A 32 34.33 2.39 -34.09
CA THR A 32 33.88 0.98 -33.96
C THR A 32 33.72 0.56 -32.50
N LEU A 33 34.65 0.96 -31.62
CA LEU A 33 34.55 0.70 -30.17
C LEU A 33 33.32 1.40 -29.56
N GLY A 34 33.05 2.64 -29.95
CA GLY A 34 31.89 3.40 -29.51
C GLY A 34 30.58 2.75 -29.92
N VAL A 35 30.47 2.29 -31.17
CA VAL A 35 29.29 1.58 -31.66
C VAL A 35 29.12 0.24 -30.93
N LEU A 36 30.18 -0.49 -30.66
CA LEU A 36 30.14 -1.75 -29.94
C LEU A 36 29.72 -1.58 -28.51
N LEU A 37 30.18 -0.53 -27.82
CA LEU A 37 29.77 -0.15 -26.47
C LEU A 37 28.30 0.22 -26.44
N LEU A 38 27.82 0.96 -27.44
CA LEU A 38 26.40 1.37 -27.51
C LEU A 38 25.48 0.16 -27.71
N ILE A 39 25.88 -0.80 -28.56
CA ILE A 39 25.14 -2.07 -28.73
C ILE A 39 25.11 -2.85 -27.41
N LEU A 40 26.25 -2.93 -26.71
CA LEU A 40 26.35 -3.63 -25.43
C LEU A 40 25.41 -2.99 -24.37
N LEU A 41 25.40 -1.68 -24.29
CA LEU A 41 24.49 -0.95 -23.37
C LEU A 41 23.02 -1.15 -23.73
N LEU A 42 22.68 -1.16 -25.01
CA LEU A 42 21.34 -1.42 -25.49
C LEU A 42 20.85 -2.83 -25.15
N THR A 43 21.71 -3.83 -25.39
CA THR A 43 21.41 -5.23 -25.04
C THR A 43 21.26 -5.40 -23.54
N LEU A 44 22.13 -4.79 -22.73
CA LEU A 44 22.03 -4.81 -21.28
C LEU A 44 20.70 -4.16 -20.81
N TYR A 45 20.34 -3.02 -21.40
CA TYR A 45 19.06 -2.35 -21.09
C TYR A 45 17.85 -3.23 -21.40
N VAL A 46 17.83 -3.86 -22.60
CA VAL A 46 16.74 -4.78 -22.99
C VAL A 46 16.68 -5.97 -22.06
N LEU A 47 17.83 -6.53 -21.67
CA LEU A 47 17.92 -7.70 -20.79
C LEU A 47 17.42 -7.36 -19.37
N VAL A 48 17.78 -6.18 -18.84
CA VAL A 48 17.27 -5.69 -17.55
C VAL A 48 15.77 -5.46 -17.62
N ARG A 49 15.27 -4.85 -18.69
CA ARG A 49 13.82 -4.64 -18.87
C ARG A 49 13.05 -5.95 -19.01
N ALA A 50 13.59 -6.90 -19.76
CA ALA A 50 12.99 -8.23 -19.89
C ALA A 50 12.98 -8.97 -18.55
N ASN A 51 14.06 -8.91 -17.78
CA ASN A 51 14.11 -9.50 -16.44
C ASN A 51 13.06 -8.85 -15.50
N LEU A 52 12.93 -7.52 -15.52
CA LEU A 52 11.95 -6.82 -14.71
C LEU A 52 10.49 -7.09 -15.13
N ALA A 53 10.26 -7.45 -16.40
CA ALA A 53 8.94 -7.79 -16.92
C ALA A 53 8.57 -9.28 -16.71
N ILE A 54 9.55 -10.17 -16.78
CA ILE A 54 9.32 -11.63 -16.70
C ILE A 54 9.36 -12.13 -15.25
N PHE A 55 10.19 -11.51 -14.41
CA PHE A 55 10.25 -11.86 -12.98
C PHE A 55 9.49 -10.79 -12.19
N PRO A 56 8.25 -11.07 -11.75
CA PRO A 56 7.58 -10.24 -10.77
C PRO A 56 8.51 -10.11 -9.54
N ARG A 57 8.60 -8.91 -9.00
CA ARG A 57 9.42 -8.67 -7.81
C ARG A 57 8.88 -9.52 -6.67
N HIS A 58 9.56 -10.60 -6.37
CA HIS A 58 9.29 -11.38 -5.18
C HIS A 58 9.93 -10.63 -4.01
N GLU A 59 9.13 -9.88 -3.27
CA GLU A 59 9.57 -9.35 -1.98
C GLU A 59 9.56 -10.51 -0.99
N VAL A 60 10.75 -10.94 -0.59
CA VAL A 60 10.90 -11.92 0.49
C VAL A 60 10.72 -11.19 1.81
N VAL A 61 9.56 -11.34 2.42
CA VAL A 61 9.32 -10.85 3.78
C VAL A 61 9.99 -11.82 4.76
N TYR A 62 11.08 -11.37 5.35
CA TYR A 62 11.72 -12.11 6.44
C TYR A 62 10.87 -11.95 7.72
N THR A 63 10.23 -13.02 8.16
CA THR A 63 9.69 -13.05 9.51
C THR A 63 10.82 -13.37 10.50
N THR A 64 10.78 -12.75 11.67
CA THR A 64 11.81 -12.84 12.72
C THR A 64 11.97 -14.26 13.32
N ASN A 65 11.20 -15.22 12.89
CA ASN A 65 11.39 -16.64 13.21
C ASN A 65 12.24 -17.29 12.13
N ALA A 66 13.49 -17.53 12.44
CA ALA A 66 14.59 -17.97 11.57
C ALA A 66 14.41 -19.32 10.82
N ALA A 67 13.21 -19.82 10.63
CA ALA A 67 12.95 -21.09 9.97
C ALA A 67 11.83 -21.10 8.92
N ALA A 68 11.12 -20.01 8.68
CA ALA A 68 10.07 -19.98 7.68
C ALA A 68 10.51 -19.07 6.50
N VAL A 69 11.00 -19.69 5.43
CA VAL A 69 11.02 -19.07 4.13
C VAL A 69 9.55 -18.89 3.72
N CYS A 70 9.04 -17.67 3.80
CA CYS A 70 7.70 -17.40 3.31
C CYS A 70 7.74 -17.46 1.78
N ASP A 71 7.18 -18.50 1.19
CA ASP A 71 6.90 -18.53 -0.22
C ASP A 71 5.97 -17.35 -0.55
N PHE A 72 6.37 -16.59 -1.58
CA PHE A 72 5.54 -15.51 -2.08
C PHE A 72 4.26 -16.10 -2.68
N THR A 73 3.15 -15.84 -2.03
CA THR A 73 1.83 -16.20 -2.56
C THR A 73 1.22 -14.98 -3.25
N PRO A 74 0.69 -15.14 -4.49
CA PRO A 74 0.02 -14.05 -5.19
C PRO A 74 -1.08 -13.40 -4.34
N VAL A 75 -1.36 -12.13 -4.58
CA VAL A 75 -2.40 -11.37 -3.85
C VAL A 75 -3.79 -11.99 -4.04
N ALA A 76 -4.00 -12.71 -5.17
CA ALA A 76 -5.21 -13.48 -5.43
C ALA A 76 -5.38 -14.75 -4.57
N GLU A 77 -4.36 -15.13 -3.80
CA GLU A 77 -4.43 -16.30 -2.94
C GLU A 77 -4.47 -15.88 -1.47
N ARG A 78 -5.06 -16.72 -0.62
CA ARG A 78 -5.08 -16.50 0.83
C ARG A 78 -3.68 -16.44 1.43
N GLY A 79 -2.74 -17.20 0.88
CA GLY A 79 -1.38 -17.34 1.37
C GLY A 79 -1.32 -17.85 2.82
N ASN A 80 -0.33 -17.35 3.56
CA ASN A 80 -0.14 -17.72 4.97
C ASN A 80 -0.98 -16.87 5.95
N VAL A 81 -1.97 -16.10 5.45
CA VAL A 81 -2.85 -15.28 6.29
C VAL A 81 -3.90 -16.18 6.94
N SER A 82 -3.81 -16.37 8.24
CA SER A 82 -4.81 -17.13 9.00
C SER A 82 -6.05 -16.28 9.28
N GLY A 83 -7.23 -16.93 9.40
CA GLY A 83 -8.46 -16.23 9.81
C GLY A 83 -8.30 -15.47 11.12
N ALA A 84 -7.63 -16.09 12.11
CA ALA A 84 -7.35 -15.43 13.39
C ALA A 84 -6.49 -14.16 13.26
N LEU A 85 -5.56 -14.12 12.28
CA LEU A 85 -4.77 -12.92 12.01
C LEU A 85 -5.66 -11.80 11.47
N VAL A 86 -6.58 -12.14 10.56
CA VAL A 86 -7.54 -11.18 9.98
C VAL A 86 -8.52 -10.67 11.04
N GLU A 87 -9.07 -11.56 11.87
CA GLU A 87 -9.95 -11.20 13.00
C GLU A 87 -9.24 -10.23 13.97
N ASN A 88 -7.99 -10.55 14.35
CA ASN A 88 -7.21 -9.70 15.25
C ASN A 88 -6.88 -8.33 14.61
N PHE A 89 -6.50 -8.32 13.33
CA PHE A 89 -6.28 -7.09 12.59
C PHE A 89 -7.53 -6.22 12.56
N ALA A 90 -8.70 -6.81 12.24
CA ALA A 90 -9.97 -6.11 12.22
C ALA A 90 -10.32 -5.52 13.59
N ALA A 91 -10.18 -6.31 14.67
CA ALA A 91 -10.45 -5.86 16.03
C ALA A 91 -9.56 -4.70 16.45
N GLU A 92 -8.26 -4.77 16.14
CA GLU A 92 -7.30 -3.73 16.48
C GLU A 92 -7.61 -2.43 15.74
N ILE A 93 -7.86 -2.51 14.42
CA ILE A 93 -8.22 -1.34 13.62
C ILE A 93 -9.54 -0.72 14.09
N ALA A 94 -10.57 -1.54 14.33
CA ALA A 94 -11.85 -1.04 14.83
C ALA A 94 -11.68 -0.32 16.18
N ARG A 95 -10.95 -0.92 17.11
CA ARG A 95 -10.67 -0.33 18.42
C ARG A 95 -9.91 0.99 18.29
N GLU A 96 -8.83 1.04 17.50
CA GLU A 96 -8.02 2.24 17.32
C GLU A 96 -8.79 3.36 16.61
N LEU A 97 -9.60 3.01 15.61
CA LEU A 97 -10.39 3.96 14.83
C LEU A 97 -11.40 4.70 15.69
N TYR A 98 -12.02 4.00 16.68
CA TYR A 98 -13.02 4.57 17.58
C TYR A 98 -12.43 5.01 18.93
N LEU A 99 -11.11 4.92 19.13
CA LEU A 99 -10.44 5.53 20.27
C LEU A 99 -10.21 7.02 19.98
N LEU A 100 -11.22 7.85 20.21
CA LEU A 100 -11.23 9.25 19.82
C LEU A 100 -11.21 10.17 21.04
N ASP A 101 -10.31 11.12 21.01
CA ASP A 101 -10.17 12.20 21.99
C ASP A 101 -10.31 13.54 21.24
N TYR A 102 -11.05 14.48 21.82
CA TYR A 102 -11.29 15.81 21.24
C TYR A 102 -10.01 16.58 20.91
N VAL A 103 -8.89 16.28 21.57
CA VAL A 103 -7.59 16.92 21.31
C VAL A 103 -6.86 16.25 20.13
N ASN A 104 -6.85 14.91 20.09
CA ASN A 104 -5.94 14.13 19.25
C ASN A 104 -6.65 13.35 18.11
N TYR A 105 -7.98 13.45 17.96
CA TYR A 105 -8.73 12.63 17.02
C TYR A 105 -8.19 12.68 15.58
N ARG A 106 -7.74 13.86 15.09
CA ARG A 106 -7.21 13.99 13.73
C ARG A 106 -5.92 13.20 13.54
N THR A 107 -5.01 13.31 14.50
CA THR A 107 -3.72 12.59 14.45
C THR A 107 -3.94 11.08 14.59
N THR A 108 -4.88 10.67 15.45
CA THR A 108 -5.23 9.25 15.63
C THR A 108 -5.83 8.68 14.37
N LEU A 109 -6.83 9.36 13.77
CA LEU A 109 -7.45 8.93 12.52
C LEU A 109 -6.44 8.86 11.37
N ALA A 110 -5.61 9.90 11.20
CA ALA A 110 -4.58 9.91 10.17
C ALA A 110 -3.60 8.74 10.36
N ARG A 111 -3.09 8.53 11.57
CA ARG A 111 -2.15 7.44 11.88
C ARG A 111 -2.72 6.07 11.55
N VAL A 112 -3.97 5.81 11.94
CA VAL A 112 -4.61 4.52 11.66
C VAL A 112 -4.90 4.37 10.18
N MET A 113 -5.56 5.36 9.57
CA MET A 113 -6.03 5.25 8.19
C MET A 113 -4.90 5.29 7.16
N ASP A 114 -3.80 6.01 7.43
CA ASP A 114 -2.70 6.16 6.46
C ASP A 114 -1.97 4.84 6.19
N VAL A 115 -1.94 3.95 7.17
CA VAL A 115 -1.21 2.69 7.08
C VAL A 115 -2.12 1.51 6.75
N THR A 116 -3.39 1.56 7.19
CA THR A 116 -4.27 0.39 7.19
C THR A 116 -5.48 0.48 6.26
N PHE A 117 -5.70 1.63 5.59
CA PHE A 117 -6.83 1.81 4.68
C PHE A 117 -6.37 2.07 3.25
N THR A 118 -7.17 1.63 2.28
CA THR A 118 -7.02 2.11 0.91
C THR A 118 -7.39 3.60 0.81
N PRO A 119 -6.88 4.35 -0.19
CA PRO A 119 -7.19 5.77 -0.34
C PRO A 119 -8.71 6.06 -0.41
N GLU A 120 -9.45 5.21 -1.11
CA GLU A 120 -10.90 5.32 -1.29
C GLU A 120 -11.62 5.08 0.04
N ALA A 121 -11.30 3.98 0.72
CA ALA A 121 -11.90 3.63 2.01
C ALA A 121 -11.63 4.69 3.08
N ARG A 122 -10.47 5.34 3.05
CA ARG A 122 -10.12 6.45 3.94
C ARG A 122 -11.08 7.63 3.77
N ALA A 123 -11.32 8.04 2.52
CA ALA A 123 -12.22 9.15 2.22
C ALA A 123 -13.66 8.84 2.64
N ASP A 124 -14.14 7.63 2.32
CA ASP A 124 -15.51 7.21 2.63
C ASP A 124 -15.73 7.02 4.12
N THR A 125 -14.79 6.40 4.84
CA THR A 125 -14.87 6.24 6.30
C THR A 125 -14.88 7.60 7.01
N THR A 126 -14.03 8.54 6.57
CA THR A 126 -14.00 9.89 7.14
C THR A 126 -15.36 10.59 6.94
N ARG A 127 -15.94 10.48 5.75
CA ARG A 127 -17.25 11.02 5.42
C ARG A 127 -18.34 10.39 6.30
N ALA A 128 -18.36 9.07 6.41
CA ALA A 128 -19.33 8.34 7.22
C ALA A 128 -19.25 8.72 8.72
N MET A 129 -18.03 8.90 9.26
CA MET A 129 -17.84 9.36 10.63
C MET A 129 -18.31 10.80 10.87
N LEU A 130 -18.24 11.66 9.86
CA LEU A 130 -18.81 13.01 9.91
C LEU A 130 -20.34 12.98 9.85
N GLU A 131 -20.91 12.20 8.94
CA GLU A 131 -22.36 12.08 8.73
C GLU A 131 -23.06 11.42 9.91
N SER A 132 -22.46 10.38 10.50
CA SER A 132 -22.98 9.73 11.72
C SER A 132 -22.95 10.62 12.96
N GLY A 133 -22.30 11.76 12.89
CA GLY A 133 -22.18 12.70 14.00
C GLY A 133 -21.16 12.32 15.08
N ILE A 134 -20.48 11.18 14.96
CA ILE A 134 -19.45 10.73 15.93
C ILE A 134 -18.37 11.81 16.10
N LEU A 135 -17.80 12.29 14.99
CA LEU A 135 -16.78 13.34 15.05
C LEU A 135 -17.32 14.66 15.60
N ARG A 136 -18.58 14.98 15.31
CA ARG A 136 -19.24 16.17 15.87
C ARG A 136 -19.36 16.05 17.39
N THR A 137 -19.78 14.90 17.89
CA THR A 137 -19.91 14.64 19.34
C THR A 137 -18.55 14.81 20.04
N VAL A 138 -17.49 14.26 19.47
CA VAL A 138 -16.12 14.41 20.00
C VAL A 138 -15.67 15.87 19.99
N THR A 139 -15.85 16.58 18.87
CA THR A 139 -15.26 17.91 18.69
C THR A 139 -16.07 19.05 19.35
N SER A 140 -17.40 18.99 19.31
CA SER A 140 -18.25 20.08 19.82
C SER A 140 -18.61 19.91 21.30
N GLN A 141 -18.65 18.69 21.80
CA GLN A 141 -19.08 18.40 23.18
C GLN A 141 -17.92 17.95 24.08
N GLY A 142 -16.69 17.83 23.52
CA GLY A 142 -15.50 17.47 24.29
C GLY A 142 -15.55 16.03 24.82
N PHE A 143 -16.26 15.13 24.15
CA PHE A 143 -16.31 13.72 24.53
C PHE A 143 -14.99 13.00 24.21
N VAL A 144 -14.69 12.02 25.03
CA VAL A 144 -13.69 11.00 24.76
C VAL A 144 -14.42 9.69 24.51
N ILE A 145 -14.17 9.06 23.37
CA ILE A 145 -14.74 7.76 23.04
C ILE A 145 -13.69 6.69 23.30
N LYS A 146 -14.08 5.66 24.02
CA LYS A 146 -13.31 4.42 24.20
C LYS A 146 -14.05 3.29 23.52
N ALA A 147 -13.36 2.57 22.65
CA ALA A 147 -13.88 1.38 22.03
C ALA A 147 -13.38 0.14 22.77
N LEU A 148 -14.31 -0.70 23.16
CA LEU A 148 -14.05 -1.97 23.81
C LEU A 148 -14.67 -3.08 22.95
N PRO A 149 -13.99 -4.21 22.74
CA PRO A 149 -14.61 -5.37 22.11
C PRO A 149 -15.83 -5.79 22.94
N ASP A 150 -16.97 -6.01 22.30
CA ASP A 150 -18.18 -6.52 22.96
C ASP A 150 -18.26 -8.04 22.82
N ASP A 151 -17.84 -8.55 21.65
CA ASP A 151 -17.74 -9.98 21.38
C ASP A 151 -16.53 -10.25 20.45
N ARG A 152 -16.32 -11.53 20.15
CA ARG A 152 -15.26 -11.96 19.23
C ARG A 152 -15.58 -11.56 17.79
N PRO A 153 -14.60 -11.01 17.04
CA PRO A 153 -14.77 -10.76 15.62
C PRO A 153 -15.09 -12.04 14.86
N ALA A 154 -15.89 -11.95 13.82
CA ALA A 154 -16.29 -13.06 12.98
C ALA A 154 -16.05 -12.76 11.49
N ILE A 155 -15.43 -13.72 10.78
CA ILE A 155 -15.33 -13.65 9.32
C ILE A 155 -16.68 -14.11 8.75
N LEU A 156 -17.38 -13.19 8.07
CA LEU A 156 -18.67 -13.45 7.43
C LEU A 156 -18.52 -13.99 6.01
N HIS A 157 -17.45 -13.58 5.32
CA HIS A 157 -17.15 -14.01 3.96
C HIS A 157 -15.65 -13.98 3.72
N GLU A 158 -15.16 -14.93 2.91
CA GLU A 158 -13.80 -14.92 2.37
C GLU A 158 -13.80 -15.46 0.94
N GLY A 159 -12.97 -14.88 0.08
CA GLY A 159 -12.85 -15.31 -1.31
C GLY A 159 -12.04 -14.38 -2.17
N VAL A 160 -11.93 -14.72 -3.44
CA VAL A 160 -11.26 -13.88 -4.44
C VAL A 160 -12.28 -13.01 -5.11
N GLU A 161 -12.06 -11.70 -5.08
CA GLU A 161 -12.90 -10.72 -5.76
C GLU A 161 -12.08 -9.96 -6.80
N THR A 162 -12.73 -9.57 -7.89
CA THR A 162 -12.11 -8.72 -8.90
C THR A 162 -12.30 -7.26 -8.52
N ARG A 163 -11.20 -6.58 -8.24
CA ARG A 163 -11.19 -5.15 -7.90
C ARG A 163 -10.52 -4.33 -8.98
N LEU A 164 -10.88 -3.07 -9.06
CA LEU A 164 -10.21 -2.12 -9.95
C LEU A 164 -8.99 -1.54 -9.21
N ASN A 165 -7.81 -1.89 -9.69
CA ASN A 165 -6.56 -1.27 -9.25
C ASN A 165 -6.02 -0.40 -10.39
N ALA A 166 -5.90 0.90 -10.17
CA ALA A 166 -5.53 1.87 -11.21
C ALA A 166 -6.37 1.76 -12.50
N GLY A 167 -7.65 1.40 -12.38
CA GLY A 167 -8.57 1.22 -13.50
C GLY A 167 -8.50 -0.13 -14.22
N LEU A 168 -7.64 -1.04 -13.77
CA LEU A 168 -7.52 -2.40 -14.30
C LEU A 168 -8.13 -3.41 -13.33
N PRO A 169 -8.89 -4.41 -13.84
CA PRO A 169 -9.43 -5.47 -13.00
C PRO A 169 -8.30 -6.38 -12.49
N GLU A 170 -8.17 -6.48 -11.19
CA GLU A 170 -7.17 -7.31 -10.52
C GLU A 170 -7.85 -8.26 -9.52
N PRO A 171 -7.58 -9.58 -9.61
CA PRO A 171 -8.09 -10.53 -8.64
C PRO A 171 -7.37 -10.33 -7.31
N THR A 172 -8.14 -10.14 -6.24
CA THR A 172 -7.63 -9.85 -4.90
C THR A 172 -8.35 -10.70 -3.87
N TYR A 173 -7.61 -11.34 -2.97
CA TYR A 173 -8.23 -12.10 -1.88
C TYR A 173 -8.80 -11.14 -0.83
N THR A 174 -10.05 -11.41 -0.44
CA THR A 174 -10.87 -10.48 0.36
C THR A 174 -11.52 -11.21 1.52
N TRP A 175 -11.65 -10.54 2.65
CA TRP A 175 -12.42 -10.99 3.81
C TRP A 175 -13.43 -9.91 4.19
N VAL A 176 -14.63 -10.31 4.55
CA VAL A 176 -15.60 -9.44 5.24
C VAL A 176 -15.67 -9.86 6.69
N VAL A 177 -15.34 -8.96 7.59
CA VAL A 177 -15.25 -9.23 9.03
C VAL A 177 -16.22 -8.33 9.77
N GLU A 178 -16.97 -8.92 10.68
CA GLU A 178 -17.79 -8.24 11.67
C GLU A 178 -17.01 -8.09 12.97
N VAL A 179 -17.03 -6.89 13.53
CA VAL A 179 -16.40 -6.58 14.83
C VAL A 179 -17.43 -5.90 15.72
N PRO A 180 -18.02 -6.62 16.67
CA PRO A 180 -18.90 -6.02 17.65
C PRO A 180 -18.13 -5.16 18.64
N LEU A 181 -18.54 -3.91 18.80
CA LEU A 181 -17.91 -2.94 19.69
C LEU A 181 -18.90 -2.33 20.67
N MET A 182 -18.43 -2.12 21.90
CA MET A 182 -19.04 -1.22 22.86
C MET A 182 -18.29 0.11 22.85
N LEU A 183 -18.94 1.18 22.41
CA LEU A 183 -18.41 2.53 22.48
C LEU A 183 -18.83 3.17 23.79
N ALA A 184 -17.87 3.57 24.61
CA ALA A 184 -18.12 4.27 25.86
C ALA A 184 -17.80 5.77 25.67
N TYR A 185 -18.83 6.60 25.60
CA TYR A 185 -18.70 8.05 25.53
C TYR A 185 -18.49 8.59 26.94
N ALA A 186 -17.28 9.04 27.23
CA ALA A 186 -16.94 9.67 28.50
C ALA A 186 -17.08 11.20 28.38
N TYR A 187 -17.81 11.80 29.26
CA TYR A 187 -17.97 13.25 29.36
C TYR A 187 -17.91 13.70 30.82
N ARG A 188 -17.65 14.97 31.03
CA ARG A 188 -17.60 15.56 32.35
C ARG A 188 -18.98 16.06 32.72
N GLY A 189 -19.56 15.53 33.79
CA GLY A 189 -20.83 15.99 34.36
C GLY A 189 -20.71 17.36 35.00
N GLU A 190 -21.85 17.95 35.36
CA GLU A 190 -21.94 19.25 36.05
C GLU A 190 -21.20 19.27 37.39
N ASP A 191 -21.16 18.12 38.07
CA ASP A 191 -20.44 17.91 39.33
C ASP A 191 -18.97 17.56 39.15
N ASN A 192 -18.45 17.67 37.91
CA ASN A 192 -17.09 17.29 37.51
C ASN A 192 -16.80 15.78 37.59
N SER A 193 -17.80 14.94 37.82
CA SER A 193 -17.67 13.49 37.79
C SER A 193 -17.64 12.95 36.38
N PRO A 194 -16.92 11.83 36.13
CA PRO A 194 -16.97 11.18 34.83
C PRO A 194 -18.26 10.42 34.65
N ASN A 195 -19.01 10.76 33.62
CA ASN A 195 -20.20 10.05 33.18
C ASN A 195 -19.88 9.25 31.93
N TYR A 196 -20.51 8.08 31.79
CA TYR A 196 -20.32 7.20 30.64
C TYR A 196 -21.67 6.87 30.03
N ARG A 197 -21.71 6.99 28.69
CA ARG A 197 -22.84 6.53 27.89
C ARG A 197 -22.35 5.40 26.98
N PRO A 198 -22.75 4.14 27.26
CA PRO A 198 -22.40 3.03 26.38
C PRO A 198 -23.30 3.03 25.14
N GLU A 199 -22.75 2.65 24.01
CA GLU A 199 -23.45 2.46 22.74
C GLU A 199 -22.85 1.24 22.03
N GLN A 200 -23.66 0.25 21.70
CA GLN A 200 -23.23 -0.89 20.90
C GLN A 200 -23.19 -0.50 19.44
N ARG A 201 -22.16 -1.02 18.74
CA ARG A 201 -22.00 -0.88 17.31
C ARG A 201 -21.37 -2.12 16.70
N ASP A 202 -21.93 -2.52 15.57
CA ASP A 202 -21.34 -3.56 14.75
C ASP A 202 -20.57 -2.91 13.60
N VAL A 203 -19.27 -3.17 13.55
CA VAL A 203 -18.38 -2.63 12.52
C VAL A 203 -18.05 -3.72 11.53
N TYR A 204 -18.47 -3.52 10.29
CA TYR A 204 -18.19 -4.42 9.17
C TYR A 204 -17.04 -3.87 8.35
N MET A 205 -16.03 -4.69 8.13
CA MET A 205 -14.86 -4.30 7.35
C MET A 205 -14.61 -5.27 6.22
N THR A 206 -14.44 -4.74 5.01
CA THR A 206 -13.84 -5.48 3.91
C THR A 206 -12.35 -5.31 3.96
N ILE A 207 -11.63 -6.39 4.21
CA ILE A 207 -10.17 -6.44 4.30
C ILE A 207 -9.66 -7.09 3.02
N VAL A 208 -8.69 -6.47 2.38
CA VAL A 208 -8.08 -6.96 1.15
C VAL A 208 -6.63 -7.29 1.38
N ARG A 209 -6.19 -8.34 0.71
CA ARG A 209 -4.77 -8.66 0.67
C ARG A 209 -4.05 -7.71 -0.29
N THR A 210 -2.90 -7.25 0.12
CA THR A 210 -1.98 -6.44 -0.69
C THR A 210 -0.56 -6.96 -0.53
N GLU A 211 0.36 -6.43 -1.31
CA GLU A 211 1.78 -6.71 -1.09
C GLU A 211 2.24 -6.15 0.26
N PRO A 212 2.95 -6.96 1.08
CA PRO A 212 3.51 -6.47 2.32
C PRO A 212 4.52 -5.35 2.07
N THR A 213 4.48 -4.33 2.90
CA THR A 213 5.42 -3.20 2.88
C THR A 213 6.06 -3.03 4.25
N ALA A 214 7.11 -2.21 4.34
CA ALA A 214 7.72 -1.89 5.64
C ALA A 214 6.72 -1.23 6.62
N ALA A 215 5.77 -0.46 6.10
CA ALA A 215 4.71 0.18 6.90
C ALA A 215 3.54 -0.77 7.21
N ASN A 216 3.28 -1.74 6.33
CA ASN A 216 2.22 -2.73 6.47
C ASN A 216 2.78 -4.14 6.22
N PRO A 217 3.49 -4.72 7.18
CA PRO A 217 4.16 -6.01 7.01
C PRO A 217 3.18 -7.18 6.89
N MET A 218 1.93 -7.03 7.34
CA MET A 218 0.90 -8.05 7.20
C MET A 218 0.31 -8.09 5.79
N GLY A 219 0.47 -7.05 4.98
CA GLY A 219 -0.12 -6.95 3.66
C GLY A 219 -1.65 -7.00 3.68
N LEU A 220 -2.28 -6.35 4.67
CA LEU A 220 -3.73 -6.27 4.83
C LEU A 220 -4.16 -4.80 4.84
N LEU A 221 -5.16 -4.46 4.04
CA LEU A 221 -5.76 -3.12 4.03
C LEU A 221 -7.27 -3.21 4.14
N VAL A 222 -7.86 -2.26 4.84
CA VAL A 222 -9.31 -2.04 4.85
C VAL A 222 -9.69 -1.30 3.57
N SER A 223 -10.54 -1.89 2.77
CA SER A 223 -11.04 -1.32 1.51
C SER A 223 -12.45 -0.76 1.62
N LYS A 224 -13.19 -1.16 2.66
CA LYS A 224 -14.51 -0.64 2.99
C LYS A 224 -14.78 -0.81 4.46
N LEU A 225 -15.47 0.15 5.07
CA LEU A 225 -15.92 0.09 6.44
C LEU A 225 -17.34 0.62 6.53
N VAL A 226 -18.20 -0.14 7.19
CA VAL A 226 -19.57 0.25 7.51
C VAL A 226 -19.77 0.03 9.00
N SER A 227 -20.38 1.00 9.69
CA SER A 227 -20.68 0.90 11.11
C SER A 227 -22.17 1.09 11.32
N LEU A 228 -22.81 0.09 11.88
CA LEU A 228 -24.27 0.04 12.11
C LEU A 228 -24.59 -0.05 13.59
N GLN A 229 -25.79 0.36 13.97
CA GLN A 229 -26.35 0.00 15.27
C GLN A 229 -26.91 -1.42 15.21
N PRO A 230 -26.94 -2.19 16.32
CA PRO A 230 -27.36 -3.60 16.30
C PRO A 230 -28.80 -3.83 15.80
N ALA A 231 -29.63 -2.79 15.79
CA ALA A 231 -31.00 -2.86 15.26
C ALA A 231 -31.09 -2.65 13.73
N GLU A 232 -30.00 -2.26 13.08
CA GLU A 232 -29.96 -2.01 11.64
C GLU A 232 -29.64 -3.31 10.90
N ALA A 233 -30.41 -3.57 9.82
CA ALA A 233 -30.14 -4.75 8.99
C ALA A 233 -28.85 -4.58 8.19
N PHE A 234 -27.96 -5.54 8.32
CA PHE A 234 -26.73 -5.60 7.52
C PHE A 234 -26.97 -6.37 6.22
N ASP A 235 -26.57 -5.76 5.11
CA ASP A 235 -26.58 -6.40 3.78
C ASP A 235 -25.14 -6.72 3.35
N LEU A 236 -24.80 -8.00 3.36
CA LEU A 236 -23.47 -8.49 2.98
C LEU A 236 -23.11 -8.13 1.53
N SER A 237 -24.10 -8.05 0.62
CA SER A 237 -23.86 -7.70 -0.79
C SER A 237 -23.20 -6.32 -0.94
N VAL A 238 -23.55 -5.38 -0.07
CA VAL A 238 -22.95 -4.04 -0.04
C VAL A 238 -21.43 -4.10 0.18
N MET A 239 -20.95 -5.08 0.93
CA MET A 239 -19.51 -5.22 1.25
C MET A 239 -18.73 -5.93 0.13
N ILE A 240 -19.38 -6.82 -0.61
CA ILE A 240 -18.75 -7.67 -1.63
C ILE A 240 -18.70 -6.95 -2.98
N GLU A 241 -19.80 -6.36 -3.45
CA GLU A 241 -19.91 -5.84 -4.83
C GLU A 241 -19.34 -4.43 -5.06
N GLY A 242 -18.82 -3.75 -4.03
CA GLY A 242 -18.36 -2.35 -4.19
C GLY A 242 -19.50 -1.39 -4.58
N GLY A 243 -20.75 -1.84 -4.53
CA GLY A 243 -21.93 -1.06 -4.86
C GLY A 243 -22.22 0.02 -3.81
N ALA A 244 -22.72 1.17 -4.26
CA ALA A 244 -23.29 2.18 -3.37
C ALA A 244 -24.47 1.56 -2.61
N PRO A 245 -24.64 1.85 -1.30
CA PRO A 245 -25.78 1.35 -0.55
C PRO A 245 -27.08 1.81 -1.24
N THR A 246 -27.87 0.86 -1.69
CA THR A 246 -29.24 1.16 -2.10
C THR A 246 -29.99 1.55 -0.83
N ALA A 247 -30.28 2.85 -0.68
CA ALA A 247 -31.16 3.32 0.36
C ALA A 247 -32.52 2.65 0.16
N THR A 248 -32.80 1.64 0.95
CA THR A 248 -34.15 1.08 1.09
C THR A 248 -34.99 2.11 1.85
N ASN A 249 -35.93 2.72 1.11
CA ASN A 249 -36.96 3.59 1.66
C ASN A 249 -37.89 2.85 2.62
#